data_e344e0ae3d304747b118df90b10d9a56
#
_entry.id   e344e0ae3d304747b118df90b10d9a56
#
_cell.length_a   1.000
_cell.length_b   1.000
_cell.length_c   1.000
_cell.angle_alpha   90.00
_cell.angle_beta   90.00
_cell.angle_gamma   90.00
#
_symmetry.space_group_name_H-M   'P 1'
#
loop_
_entity.id
_entity.type
_entity.pdbx_description
1 polymer ?
#
loop_
_entity_poly.entity_id
_entity_poly.type
_entity_poly.pdbx_seq_one_letter_code
_entity_poly.pdbx_strand_id
1 'polypeptide(L)'
;MSADAIIGLGTMTHDEKVGERAEQISIEREARARADEQAARSFDLTAAATRMVTGGGYVLDVPDHAAAIWGDDERVAWAEGESCMIYSPPGTGKTTLAGLLLRGRLGLESAVLGMPMHAGHRRVLYLAMDRPQQIARALRRQFSAEDRAVLDERLTVWRGPLPADLGSHPTLLLDLARAADADTIVVDSLKDAAARLAEDEGGRQYNLARQHAIAEGVELLELHHARKATADGRKGLSLDDVYGSTWITSGAGSVIAIIGEPGDTSVEIRGVKTARGDVGPMRVTVDREAGTMFADTVPSVVDVLRGQGALLAKVISQLVHGRDSVSNAEVARTRRELEKLSTAGVVERMPITATGGGVDRIAYRLAEPLEGL
;
A
#
# COMPACT_ATOMS: atom_id res chain seq x y z
N MET A 1 64.61 -41.79 12.56
CA MET A 1 64.03 -41.39 11.24
C MET A 1 62.88 -40.49 11.54
N SER A 2 63.15 -39.39 11.52
CA SER A 2 62.91 -38.06 10.97
C SER A 2 61.43 -37.69 10.94
N ALA A 3 61.05 -36.93 11.91
CA ALA A 3 59.82 -36.13 11.94
C ALA A 3 60.17 -34.79 11.27
N ASP A 4 59.81 -34.59 9.99
CA ASP A 4 59.81 -33.28 9.33
C ASP A 4 58.95 -33.35 8.08
N ALA A 5 57.73 -32.88 8.20
CA ALA A 5 56.94 -32.26 7.12
C ALA A 5 55.59 -31.79 7.65
N ILE A 6 55.58 -30.80 8.54
CA ILE A 6 54.38 -29.95 8.70
C ILE A 6 54.66 -28.71 7.88
N ILE A 7 54.25 -28.73 6.62
CA ILE A 7 54.27 -27.56 5.73
C ILE A 7 53.25 -26.55 6.28
N GLY A 8 53.78 -25.37 6.63
CA GLY A 8 53.04 -24.26 7.20
C GLY A 8 51.88 -23.79 6.31
N LEU A 9 50.71 -23.88 6.80
CA LEU A 9 49.56 -23.07 6.38
C LEU A 9 49.82 -21.66 6.95
N GLY A 10 50.48 -20.82 6.15
CA GLY A 10 50.64 -19.39 6.47
C GLY A 10 49.26 -18.77 6.65
N THR A 11 48.95 -18.31 7.84
CA THR A 11 47.76 -17.48 8.10
C THR A 11 47.98 -16.17 7.33
N MET A 12 47.13 -15.95 6.32
CA MET A 12 47.10 -14.69 5.55
C MET A 12 46.99 -13.49 6.49
N THR A 13 47.75 -12.48 6.26
CA THR A 13 47.70 -11.20 6.98
C THR A 13 46.38 -10.49 6.70
N HIS A 14 46.02 -9.53 7.53
CA HIS A 14 44.82 -8.73 7.33
C HIS A 14 44.80 -8.02 5.96
N ASP A 15 45.98 -7.49 5.56
CA ASP A 15 46.14 -6.77 4.29
C ASP A 15 46.02 -7.70 3.08
N GLU A 16 46.53 -8.94 3.15
CA GLU A 16 46.35 -9.95 2.10
C GLU A 16 44.84 -10.33 1.94
N LYS A 17 44.10 -10.49 3.03
CA LYS A 17 42.66 -10.77 2.99
C LYS A 17 41.85 -9.60 2.43
N VAL A 18 42.26 -8.36 2.72
CA VAL A 18 41.60 -7.16 2.15
C VAL A 18 41.91 -7.06 0.66
N GLY A 19 43.14 -7.38 0.24
CA GLY A 19 43.54 -7.41 -1.17
C GLY A 19 42.77 -8.46 -1.98
N GLU A 20 42.70 -9.70 -1.50
CA GLU A 20 41.91 -10.77 -2.15
C GLU A 20 40.43 -10.41 -2.26
N ARG A 21 39.87 -9.83 -1.20
CA ARG A 21 38.45 -9.41 -1.23
C ARG A 21 38.19 -8.28 -2.21
N ALA A 22 39.12 -7.35 -2.34
CA ALA A 22 39.05 -6.26 -3.32
C ALA A 22 39.17 -6.80 -4.76
N GLU A 23 40.04 -7.75 -5.00
CA GLU A 23 40.19 -8.41 -6.29
C GLU A 23 38.97 -9.24 -6.66
N GLN A 24 38.41 -9.98 -5.71
CA GLN A 24 37.19 -10.75 -5.92
C GLN A 24 35.98 -9.85 -6.25
N ILE A 25 35.84 -8.71 -5.56
CA ILE A 25 34.79 -7.70 -5.87
C ILE A 25 35.02 -7.12 -7.29
N SER A 26 36.25 -6.91 -7.70
CA SER A 26 36.56 -6.41 -9.05
C SER A 26 36.18 -7.43 -10.12
N ILE A 27 36.55 -8.70 -9.92
CA ILE A 27 36.18 -9.81 -10.83
C ILE A 27 34.64 -9.96 -10.93
N GLU A 28 33.93 -9.91 -9.83
CA GLU A 28 32.46 -9.98 -9.81
C GLU A 28 31.84 -8.80 -10.55
N ARG A 29 32.39 -7.58 -10.40
CA ARG A 29 31.91 -6.40 -11.13
C ARG A 29 32.16 -6.52 -12.63
N GLU A 30 33.30 -7.00 -13.05
CA GLU A 30 33.64 -7.21 -14.47
C GLU A 30 32.78 -8.33 -15.08
N ALA A 31 32.56 -9.43 -14.35
CA ALA A 31 31.69 -10.51 -14.79
C ALA A 31 30.25 -10.03 -14.96
N ARG A 32 29.78 -9.21 -14.05
CA ARG A 32 28.44 -8.61 -14.11
C ARG A 32 28.31 -7.63 -15.28
N ALA A 33 29.30 -6.75 -15.47
CA ALA A 33 29.32 -5.82 -16.60
C ALA A 33 29.31 -6.56 -17.97
N ARG A 34 30.06 -7.67 -18.07
CA ARG A 34 30.03 -8.51 -19.29
C ARG A 34 28.68 -9.21 -19.49
N ALA A 35 28.06 -9.68 -18.41
CA ALA A 35 26.72 -10.28 -18.48
C ALA A 35 25.66 -9.25 -18.89
N ASP A 36 25.72 -8.04 -18.34
CA ASP A 36 24.84 -6.92 -18.69
C ASP A 36 25.04 -6.48 -20.15
N GLU A 37 26.29 -6.43 -20.64
CA GLU A 37 26.62 -6.13 -22.03
C GLU A 37 26.12 -7.24 -22.98
N GLN A 38 26.23 -8.49 -22.59
CA GLN A 38 25.73 -9.61 -23.37
C GLN A 38 24.20 -9.65 -23.40
N ALA A 39 23.54 -9.34 -22.29
CA ALA A 39 22.09 -9.18 -22.21
C ALA A 39 21.61 -8.00 -23.08
N ALA A 40 22.34 -6.87 -23.06
CA ALA A 40 22.04 -5.72 -23.92
C ALA A 40 22.17 -6.02 -25.41
N ARG A 41 23.14 -6.87 -25.80
CA ARG A 41 23.32 -7.30 -27.19
C ARG A 41 22.25 -8.29 -27.67
N SER A 42 21.57 -8.98 -26.76
CA SER A 42 20.48 -9.92 -27.08
C SER A 42 19.09 -9.28 -27.04
N PHE A 43 19.02 -7.94 -26.94
CA PHE A 43 17.77 -7.22 -26.80
C PHE A 43 16.95 -7.28 -28.11
N ASP A 44 15.78 -7.91 -28.07
CA ASP A 44 14.87 -7.97 -29.20
C ASP A 44 14.04 -6.66 -29.28
N LEU A 45 14.52 -5.71 -30.05
CA LEU A 45 13.82 -4.45 -30.33
C LEU A 45 12.46 -4.68 -31.01
N THR A 46 12.28 -5.77 -31.72
CA THR A 46 11.00 -6.07 -32.39
C THR A 46 9.92 -6.40 -31.35
N ALA A 47 10.27 -7.20 -30.35
CA ALA A 47 9.38 -7.47 -29.22
C ALA A 47 9.12 -6.20 -28.38
N ALA A 48 10.14 -5.38 -28.18
CA ALA A 48 10.02 -4.10 -27.46
C ALA A 48 9.15 -3.08 -28.21
N ALA A 49 9.12 -3.13 -29.55
CA ALA A 49 8.33 -2.21 -30.38
C ALA A 49 6.82 -2.34 -30.13
N THR A 50 6.34 -3.49 -29.65
CA THR A 50 4.91 -3.67 -29.28
C THR A 50 4.46 -2.77 -28.15
N ARG A 51 5.39 -2.24 -27.35
CA ARG A 51 5.13 -1.27 -26.26
C ARG A 51 5.15 0.18 -26.74
N MET A 52 5.54 0.43 -27.98
CA MET A 52 5.52 1.76 -28.54
C MET A 52 4.14 2.06 -29.09
N VAL A 53 3.54 3.15 -28.64
CA VAL A 53 2.23 3.63 -29.09
C VAL A 53 2.34 5.03 -29.65
N THR A 54 1.36 5.44 -30.44
CA THR A 54 1.32 6.83 -30.96
C THR A 54 1.08 7.83 -29.85
N GLY A 55 1.80 8.95 -29.83
CA GLY A 55 1.71 9.94 -28.79
C GLY A 55 0.30 10.56 -28.65
N GLY A 56 -0.43 10.75 -29.74
CA GLY A 56 -1.81 11.26 -29.71
C GLY A 56 -2.74 10.34 -28.94
N GLY A 57 -2.77 9.05 -29.28
CA GLY A 57 -3.57 8.06 -28.56
C GLY A 57 -3.17 7.94 -27.09
N TYR A 58 -1.86 7.90 -26.83
CA TYR A 58 -1.35 7.78 -25.45
C TYR A 58 -1.73 8.97 -24.54
N VAL A 59 -1.78 10.19 -25.09
CA VAL A 59 -2.01 11.41 -24.29
C VAL A 59 -3.49 11.80 -24.23
N LEU A 60 -4.24 11.60 -25.33
CA LEU A 60 -5.58 12.15 -25.47
C LEU A 60 -6.71 11.13 -25.25
N ASP A 61 -6.42 9.84 -25.40
CA ASP A 61 -7.43 8.77 -25.30
C ASP A 61 -7.45 8.10 -23.93
N VAL A 62 -6.66 8.61 -22.96
CA VAL A 62 -6.70 8.12 -21.58
C VAL A 62 -7.83 8.79 -20.80
N PRO A 63 -8.49 8.07 -19.88
CA PRO A 63 -9.44 8.69 -18.94
C PRO A 63 -8.74 9.74 -18.08
N ASP A 64 -9.47 10.80 -17.70
CA ASP A 64 -8.94 11.85 -16.80
C ASP A 64 -8.44 11.28 -15.45
N HIS A 65 -8.93 10.10 -15.06
CA HIS A 65 -8.59 9.43 -13.82
C HIS A 65 -8.45 7.92 -14.05
N ALA A 66 -7.45 7.31 -13.41
CA ALA A 66 -7.33 5.86 -13.35
C ALA A 66 -8.56 5.26 -12.62
N ALA A 67 -9.08 4.16 -13.16
CA ALA A 67 -10.17 3.45 -12.51
C ALA A 67 -9.72 2.94 -11.13
N ALA A 68 -10.61 3.02 -10.14
CA ALA A 68 -10.31 2.55 -8.80
C ALA A 68 -10.48 1.03 -8.73
N ILE A 69 -9.53 0.34 -8.10
CA ILE A 69 -9.71 -1.02 -7.60
C ILE A 69 -10.26 -0.97 -6.18
N TRP A 70 -9.70 -0.09 -5.34
CA TRP A 70 -10.19 0.19 -4.00
C TRP A 70 -10.32 1.70 -3.81
N GLY A 71 -11.54 2.19 -3.80
CA GLY A 71 -11.85 3.60 -3.73
C GLY A 71 -13.05 4.00 -4.59
N ASP A 72 -13.24 5.29 -4.70
CA ASP A 72 -14.28 5.95 -5.48
C ASP A 72 -13.66 7.06 -6.37
N ASP A 73 -14.50 7.81 -7.08
CA ASP A 73 -14.05 8.90 -7.95
C ASP A 73 -13.29 10.02 -7.22
N GLU A 74 -13.42 10.14 -5.91
CA GLU A 74 -12.77 11.18 -5.11
C GLU A 74 -11.53 10.66 -4.36
N ARG A 75 -11.53 9.39 -3.95
CA ARG A 75 -10.52 8.78 -3.08
C ARG A 75 -10.14 7.42 -3.61
N VAL A 76 -8.92 7.29 -4.10
CA VAL A 76 -8.42 6.04 -4.67
C VAL A 76 -7.22 5.56 -3.86
N ALA A 77 -7.44 4.48 -3.10
CA ALA A 77 -6.40 3.80 -2.32
C ALA A 77 -5.62 2.79 -3.16
N TRP A 78 -6.24 2.24 -4.20
CA TRP A 78 -5.59 1.36 -5.17
C TRP A 78 -6.21 1.61 -6.55
N ALA A 79 -5.42 2.01 -7.52
CA ALA A 79 -5.83 2.28 -8.89
C ALA A 79 -5.44 1.12 -9.82
N GLU A 80 -6.18 0.93 -10.90
CA GLU A 80 -5.82 0.03 -11.99
C GLU A 80 -4.51 0.46 -12.64
N GLY A 81 -3.68 -0.52 -13.00
CA GLY A 81 -2.37 -0.28 -13.62
C GLY A 81 -1.32 0.24 -12.63
N GLU A 82 -1.58 0.18 -11.33
CA GLU A 82 -0.67 0.63 -10.28
C GLU A 82 -0.59 -0.39 -9.13
N SER A 83 0.54 -0.42 -8.41
CA SER A 83 0.63 -1.23 -7.21
C SER A 83 0.12 -0.49 -5.97
N CYS A 84 -0.51 -1.22 -5.06
CA CYS A 84 -0.85 -0.76 -3.72
C CYS A 84 0.03 -1.46 -2.69
N MET A 85 0.78 -0.67 -1.92
CA MET A 85 1.60 -1.18 -0.82
C MET A 85 0.94 -0.90 0.52
N ILE A 86 0.80 -1.92 1.36
CA ILE A 86 0.36 -1.79 2.75
C ILE A 86 1.55 -2.07 3.66
N TYR A 87 1.92 -1.11 4.49
CA TYR A 87 3.00 -1.30 5.44
C TYR A 87 2.58 -1.02 6.88
N SER A 88 3.22 -1.73 7.81
CA SER A 88 3.04 -1.51 9.24
C SER A 88 4.06 -2.31 10.07
N PRO A 89 4.14 -2.09 11.38
CA PRO A 89 4.78 -3.03 12.31
C PRO A 89 4.16 -4.43 12.24
N PRO A 90 4.87 -5.49 12.65
CA PRO A 90 4.31 -6.82 12.77
C PRO A 90 3.11 -6.84 13.74
N GLY A 91 2.08 -7.64 13.43
CA GLY A 91 0.95 -7.86 14.34
C GLY A 91 -0.11 -6.75 14.42
N THR A 92 -0.07 -5.74 13.56
CA THR A 92 -1.06 -4.65 13.51
C THR A 92 -2.25 -4.90 12.58
N GLY A 93 -2.24 -6.00 11.79
CA GLY A 93 -3.39 -6.40 10.97
C GLY A 93 -3.19 -6.34 9.45
N LYS A 94 -1.93 -6.27 8.95
CA LYS A 94 -1.67 -6.28 7.48
C LYS A 94 -2.37 -7.42 6.75
N THR A 95 -2.15 -8.67 7.20
CA THR A 95 -2.76 -9.85 6.58
C THR A 95 -4.28 -9.85 6.71
N THR A 96 -4.82 -9.23 7.77
CA THR A 96 -6.27 -9.07 7.92
C THR A 96 -6.83 -8.12 6.85
N LEU A 97 -6.21 -6.93 6.68
CA LEU A 97 -6.63 -6.00 5.63
C LEU A 97 -6.44 -6.60 4.23
N ALA A 98 -5.31 -7.26 3.99
CA ALA A 98 -5.07 -7.93 2.71
C ALA A 98 -6.12 -9.02 2.40
N GLY A 99 -6.58 -9.74 3.40
CA GLY A 99 -7.64 -10.74 3.26
C GLY A 99 -9.00 -10.11 2.92
N LEU A 100 -9.33 -8.94 3.48
CA LEU A 100 -10.53 -8.19 3.10
C LEU A 100 -10.44 -7.70 1.64
N LEU A 101 -9.29 -7.16 1.23
CA LEU A 101 -9.05 -6.76 -0.15
C LEU A 101 -9.07 -7.96 -1.11
N LEU A 102 -8.54 -9.10 -0.67
CA LEU A 102 -8.64 -10.37 -1.40
C LEU A 102 -10.10 -10.76 -1.62
N ARG A 103 -10.95 -10.72 -0.58
CA ARG A 103 -12.40 -10.99 -0.71
C ARG A 103 -13.03 -10.08 -1.76
N GLY A 104 -12.68 -8.78 -1.76
CA GLY A 104 -13.14 -7.83 -2.76
C GLY A 104 -12.68 -8.20 -4.17
N ARG A 105 -11.39 -8.52 -4.38
CA ARG A 105 -10.87 -8.95 -5.69
C ARG A 105 -11.49 -10.26 -6.18
N LEU A 106 -11.88 -11.14 -5.28
CA LEU A 106 -12.62 -12.37 -5.61
C LEU A 106 -14.10 -12.12 -5.92
N GLY A 107 -14.64 -10.91 -5.68
CA GLY A 107 -16.05 -10.55 -5.91
C GLY A 107 -16.97 -10.96 -4.76
N LEU A 108 -16.42 -11.27 -3.59
CA LEU A 108 -17.18 -11.63 -2.37
C LEU A 108 -17.56 -10.42 -1.54
N GLU A 109 -16.91 -9.28 -1.74
CA GLU A 109 -17.17 -8.02 -1.04
C GLU A 109 -17.19 -6.86 -2.05
N SER A 110 -18.16 -6.00 -1.94
CA SER A 110 -18.28 -4.80 -2.79
C SER A 110 -17.67 -3.55 -2.18
N ALA A 111 -17.27 -3.60 -0.91
CA ALA A 111 -16.63 -2.50 -0.20
C ALA A 111 -15.68 -3.01 0.89
N VAL A 112 -14.57 -2.32 1.11
CA VAL A 112 -13.60 -2.59 2.20
C VAL A 112 -13.39 -1.28 2.96
N LEU A 113 -13.58 -1.31 4.26
CA LEU A 113 -13.49 -0.13 5.15
C LEU A 113 -14.31 1.07 4.67
N GLY A 114 -15.51 0.80 4.14
CA GLY A 114 -16.43 1.82 3.66
C GLY A 114 -16.07 2.45 2.31
N MET A 115 -15.05 1.96 1.63
CA MET A 115 -14.69 2.35 0.26
C MET A 115 -15.06 1.24 -0.73
N PRO A 116 -15.63 1.57 -1.90
CA PRO A 116 -15.93 0.60 -2.95
C PRO A 116 -14.73 -0.26 -3.30
N MET A 117 -14.99 -1.51 -3.66
CA MET A 117 -13.98 -2.48 -4.07
C MET A 117 -14.41 -3.19 -5.35
N HIS A 118 -13.54 -3.22 -6.35
CA HIS A 118 -13.82 -3.82 -7.65
C HIS A 118 -13.16 -5.19 -7.79
N ALA A 119 -13.97 -6.17 -8.22
CA ALA A 119 -13.50 -7.53 -8.45
C ALA A 119 -12.51 -7.59 -9.62
N GLY A 120 -11.58 -8.55 -9.56
CA GLY A 120 -10.72 -8.90 -10.69
C GLY A 120 -11.51 -9.64 -11.78
N HIS A 121 -10.92 -9.78 -12.94
CA HIS A 121 -11.52 -10.50 -14.06
C HIS A 121 -11.06 -11.96 -14.15
N ARG A 122 -9.86 -12.25 -13.62
CA ARG A 122 -9.23 -13.56 -13.61
C ARG A 122 -8.97 -14.03 -12.17
N ARG A 123 -7.97 -14.86 -11.98
CA ARG A 123 -7.58 -15.36 -10.67
C ARG A 123 -6.76 -14.33 -9.90
N VAL A 124 -6.78 -14.48 -8.59
CA VAL A 124 -5.80 -13.86 -7.69
C VAL A 124 -4.73 -14.89 -7.35
N LEU A 125 -3.46 -14.53 -7.53
CA LEU A 125 -2.33 -15.31 -7.04
C LEU A 125 -1.87 -14.73 -5.70
N TYR A 126 -1.96 -15.51 -4.64
CA TYR A 126 -1.48 -15.13 -3.31
C TYR A 126 -0.12 -15.79 -3.02
N LEU A 127 0.93 -14.99 -2.90
CA LEU A 127 2.28 -15.46 -2.56
C LEU A 127 2.43 -15.49 -1.02
N ALA A 128 2.11 -16.64 -0.41
CA ALA A 128 2.22 -16.88 1.03
C ALA A 128 3.63 -17.41 1.36
N MET A 129 4.62 -16.52 1.50
CA MET A 129 6.03 -16.88 1.58
C MET A 129 6.52 -17.13 3.00
N ASP A 130 6.29 -16.18 3.93
CA ASP A 130 6.62 -16.39 5.35
C ASP A 130 5.46 -17.08 6.06
N ARG A 131 5.74 -18.23 6.68
CA ARG A 131 4.76 -18.99 7.48
C ARG A 131 3.42 -19.25 6.78
N PRO A 132 3.38 -19.94 5.63
CA PRO A 132 2.15 -20.16 4.84
C PRO A 132 0.97 -20.70 5.64
N GLN A 133 1.23 -21.57 6.62
CA GLN A 133 0.20 -22.15 7.50
C GLN A 133 -0.42 -21.10 8.45
N GLN A 134 0.34 -20.08 8.85
CA GLN A 134 -0.17 -18.99 9.67
C GLN A 134 -1.04 -18.05 8.83
N ILE A 135 -0.61 -17.75 7.61
CA ILE A 135 -1.40 -16.98 6.65
C ILE A 135 -2.70 -17.72 6.34
N ALA A 136 -2.65 -19.02 6.05
CA ALA A 136 -3.84 -19.84 5.81
C ALA A 136 -4.84 -19.78 6.98
N ARG A 137 -4.35 -19.87 8.23
CA ARG A 137 -5.23 -19.75 9.42
C ARG A 137 -5.78 -18.34 9.62
N ALA A 138 -5.03 -17.29 9.22
CA ALA A 138 -5.51 -15.93 9.27
C ALA A 138 -6.64 -15.72 8.24
N LEU A 139 -6.44 -16.14 7.01
CA LEU A 139 -7.45 -16.08 5.95
C LEU A 139 -8.67 -16.95 6.27
N ARG A 140 -8.50 -18.13 6.84
CA ARG A 140 -9.59 -19.07 7.21
C ARG A 140 -10.67 -18.41 8.08
N ARG A 141 -10.34 -17.40 8.88
CA ARG A 141 -11.32 -16.67 9.70
C ARG A 141 -12.24 -15.75 8.89
N GLN A 142 -11.80 -15.36 7.69
CA GLN A 142 -12.54 -14.44 6.82
C GLN A 142 -13.39 -15.13 5.76
N PHE A 143 -13.17 -16.43 5.55
CA PHE A 143 -13.89 -17.21 4.54
C PHE A 143 -14.72 -18.32 5.19
N SER A 144 -15.91 -18.57 4.63
CA SER A 144 -16.81 -19.62 5.03
C SER A 144 -16.71 -20.86 4.13
N ALA A 145 -17.45 -21.90 4.44
CA ALA A 145 -17.60 -23.05 3.54
C ALA A 145 -18.34 -22.70 2.24
N GLU A 146 -19.20 -21.68 2.28
CA GLU A 146 -19.99 -21.21 1.14
C GLU A 146 -19.09 -20.53 0.07
N ASP A 147 -17.97 -19.93 0.50
CA ASP A 147 -17.00 -19.28 -0.39
C ASP A 147 -16.13 -20.28 -1.17
N ARG A 148 -16.23 -21.61 -0.85
CA ARG A 148 -15.33 -22.63 -1.40
C ARG A 148 -15.28 -22.64 -2.92
N ALA A 149 -16.42 -22.56 -3.60
CA ALA A 149 -16.46 -22.60 -5.05
C ALA A 149 -15.68 -21.43 -5.68
N VAL A 150 -15.86 -20.22 -5.14
CA VAL A 150 -15.15 -19.02 -5.59
C VAL A 150 -13.65 -19.14 -5.29
N LEU A 151 -13.27 -19.65 -4.12
CA LEU A 151 -11.87 -19.86 -3.76
C LEU A 151 -11.18 -20.86 -4.68
N ASP A 152 -11.83 -22.00 -4.97
CA ASP A 152 -11.27 -23.04 -5.84
C ASP A 152 -11.16 -22.56 -7.32
N GLU A 153 -12.09 -21.73 -7.76
CA GLU A 153 -12.09 -21.18 -9.11
C GLU A 153 -11.13 -19.98 -9.25
N ARG A 154 -11.10 -19.04 -8.28
CA ARG A 154 -10.51 -17.72 -8.47
C ARG A 154 -9.28 -17.42 -7.62
N LEU A 155 -8.87 -18.31 -6.71
CA LEU A 155 -7.68 -18.13 -5.87
C LEU A 155 -6.66 -19.21 -6.14
N THR A 156 -5.43 -18.81 -6.47
CA THR A 156 -4.26 -19.67 -6.48
C THR A 156 -3.30 -19.23 -5.38
N VAL A 157 -2.75 -20.17 -4.61
CA VAL A 157 -1.84 -19.85 -3.51
C VAL A 157 -0.48 -20.51 -3.74
N TRP A 158 0.55 -19.70 -3.82
CA TRP A 158 1.94 -20.16 -3.73
C TRP A 158 2.34 -20.29 -2.27
N ARG A 159 2.84 -21.45 -1.86
CA ARG A 159 3.19 -21.76 -0.45
C ARG A 159 4.69 -21.88 -0.25
N GLY A 160 5.26 -20.95 0.50
CA GLY A 160 6.68 -20.97 0.86
C GLY A 160 7.53 -20.06 -0.04
N PRO A 161 8.86 -20.22 0.04
CA PRO A 161 9.77 -19.33 -0.67
C PRO A 161 9.59 -19.44 -2.18
N LEU A 162 9.85 -18.34 -2.87
CA LEU A 162 9.87 -18.32 -4.34
C LEU A 162 11.06 -19.14 -4.87
N PRO A 163 11.00 -19.64 -6.12
CA PRO A 163 12.07 -20.41 -6.72
C PRO A 163 13.33 -19.57 -6.98
N ALA A 164 13.19 -18.25 -7.02
CA ALA A 164 14.27 -17.29 -7.16
C ALA A 164 13.88 -15.93 -6.58
N ASP A 165 14.86 -15.09 -6.34
CA ASP A 165 14.70 -13.70 -5.88
C ASP A 165 14.12 -12.82 -7.00
N LEU A 166 13.06 -12.04 -6.71
CA LEU A 166 12.40 -11.19 -7.69
C LEU A 166 13.30 -10.07 -8.23
N GLY A 167 14.22 -9.57 -7.42
CA GLY A 167 15.18 -8.57 -7.87
C GLY A 167 16.18 -9.14 -8.88
N SER A 168 16.59 -10.39 -8.71
CA SER A 168 17.52 -11.07 -9.64
C SER A 168 16.81 -11.62 -10.89
N HIS A 169 15.49 -11.83 -10.82
CA HIS A 169 14.66 -12.38 -11.90
C HIS A 169 13.44 -11.49 -12.13
N PRO A 170 13.59 -10.35 -12.79
CA PRO A 170 12.55 -9.33 -12.87
C PRO A 170 11.28 -9.75 -13.65
N THR A 171 11.35 -10.81 -14.45
CA THR A 171 10.16 -11.35 -15.13
C THR A 171 9.40 -12.39 -14.30
N LEU A 172 10.00 -12.93 -13.23
CA LEU A 172 9.44 -14.04 -12.47
C LEU A 172 8.03 -13.71 -11.91
N LEU A 173 7.81 -12.48 -11.47
CA LEU A 173 6.50 -12.07 -10.96
C LEU A 173 5.41 -12.19 -12.04
N LEU A 174 5.71 -11.71 -13.23
CA LEU A 174 4.84 -11.84 -14.41
C LEU A 174 4.67 -13.31 -14.85
N ASP A 175 5.75 -14.09 -14.82
CA ASP A 175 5.71 -15.51 -15.22
C ASP A 175 4.81 -16.32 -14.25
N LEU A 176 4.86 -16.02 -12.97
CA LEU A 176 3.97 -16.60 -11.95
C LEU A 176 2.51 -16.18 -12.17
N ALA A 177 2.25 -14.92 -12.52
CA ALA A 177 0.90 -14.47 -12.87
C ALA A 177 0.33 -15.24 -14.07
N ARG A 178 1.13 -15.35 -15.12
CA ARG A 178 0.75 -16.09 -16.33
C ARG A 178 0.49 -17.59 -16.06
N ALA A 179 1.37 -18.22 -15.27
CA ALA A 179 1.21 -19.62 -14.89
C ALA A 179 -0.06 -19.87 -14.05
N ALA A 180 -0.48 -18.90 -13.24
CA ALA A 180 -1.68 -18.99 -12.43
C ALA A 180 -2.95 -18.47 -13.15
N ASP A 181 -2.85 -17.94 -14.35
CA ASP A 181 -3.89 -17.17 -15.06
C ASP A 181 -4.46 -16.05 -14.15
N ALA A 182 -3.57 -15.29 -13.52
CA ALA A 182 -3.94 -14.26 -12.56
C ALA A 182 -3.84 -12.86 -13.16
N ASP A 183 -4.80 -12.00 -12.81
CA ASP A 183 -4.74 -10.55 -13.04
C ASP A 183 -4.34 -9.76 -11.79
N THR A 184 -4.25 -10.43 -10.66
CA THR A 184 -3.92 -9.81 -9.38
C THR A 184 -2.93 -10.69 -8.62
N ILE A 185 -1.86 -10.10 -8.08
CA ILE A 185 -0.93 -10.79 -7.17
C ILE A 185 -0.93 -10.11 -5.82
N VAL A 186 -1.04 -10.90 -4.76
CA VAL A 186 -0.79 -10.47 -3.37
C VAL A 186 0.57 -10.98 -2.94
N VAL A 187 1.48 -10.07 -2.59
CA VAL A 187 2.85 -10.39 -2.14
C VAL A 187 2.91 -10.30 -0.61
N ASP A 188 2.93 -11.44 0.09
CA ASP A 188 2.98 -11.51 1.56
C ASP A 188 4.18 -12.35 2.05
N SER A 189 5.28 -11.70 2.37
CA SER A 189 5.59 -10.27 2.36
C SER A 189 6.72 -9.95 1.37
N LEU A 190 6.83 -8.66 1.05
CA LEU A 190 7.86 -8.17 0.13
C LEU A 190 9.29 -8.49 0.60
N LYS A 191 9.52 -8.49 1.92
CA LYS A 191 10.80 -8.85 2.52
C LYS A 191 11.25 -10.28 2.17
N ASP A 192 10.29 -11.18 1.95
CA ASP A 192 10.55 -12.58 1.64
C ASP A 192 10.64 -12.83 0.13
N ALA A 193 10.15 -11.87 -0.67
CA ALA A 193 10.14 -11.94 -2.13
C ALA A 193 11.41 -11.43 -2.79
N ALA A 194 12.09 -10.47 -2.17
CA ALA A 194 13.28 -9.84 -2.73
C ALA A 194 14.34 -9.55 -1.65
N ALA A 195 15.59 -9.85 -1.98
CA ALA A 195 16.73 -9.59 -1.11
C ALA A 195 17.21 -8.13 -1.25
N ARG A 196 18.01 -7.69 -0.28
CA ARG A 196 18.72 -6.41 -0.28
C ARG A 196 17.84 -5.17 -0.54
N LEU A 197 16.57 -5.23 -0.15
CA LEU A 197 15.62 -4.13 -0.34
C LEU A 197 16.06 -2.82 0.33
N ALA A 198 16.96 -2.87 1.31
CA ALA A 198 17.51 -1.68 1.97
C ALA A 198 18.61 -0.98 1.13
N GLU A 199 19.13 -1.66 0.12
CA GLU A 199 20.10 -1.12 -0.84
C GLU A 199 19.34 -0.58 -2.06
N ASP A 200 19.84 0.52 -2.64
CA ASP A 200 19.19 1.13 -3.81
C ASP A 200 19.15 0.17 -5.00
N GLU A 201 20.16 -0.62 -5.20
CA GLU A 201 20.22 -1.62 -6.27
C GLU A 201 19.14 -2.70 -6.09
N GLY A 202 18.96 -3.25 -4.88
CA GLY A 202 17.92 -4.24 -4.59
C GLY A 202 16.52 -3.66 -4.76
N GLY A 203 16.29 -2.43 -4.27
CA GLY A 203 15.02 -1.74 -4.45
C GLY A 203 14.72 -1.44 -5.91
N ARG A 204 15.71 -0.99 -6.70
CA ARG A 204 15.57 -0.74 -8.14
C ARG A 204 15.22 -2.02 -8.90
N GLN A 205 15.89 -3.12 -8.60
CA GLN A 205 15.66 -4.41 -9.25
C GLN A 205 14.26 -4.94 -8.94
N TYR A 206 13.82 -4.86 -7.68
CA TYR A 206 12.44 -5.22 -7.34
C TYR A 206 11.42 -4.32 -8.06
N ASN A 207 11.67 -3.01 -8.11
CA ASN A 207 10.79 -2.09 -8.84
C ASN A 207 10.69 -2.44 -10.33
N LEU A 208 11.75 -2.94 -10.94
CA LEU A 208 11.71 -3.44 -12.32
C LEU A 208 10.78 -4.67 -12.44
N ALA A 209 10.83 -5.62 -11.50
CA ALA A 209 9.93 -6.76 -11.49
C ALA A 209 8.45 -6.33 -11.36
N ARG A 210 8.17 -5.35 -10.49
CA ARG A 210 6.86 -4.71 -10.37
C ARG A 210 6.39 -4.13 -11.71
N GLN A 211 7.24 -3.33 -12.35
CA GLN A 211 6.92 -2.68 -13.64
C GLN A 211 6.65 -3.69 -14.75
N HIS A 212 7.38 -4.80 -14.82
CA HIS A 212 7.10 -5.86 -15.79
C HIS A 212 5.71 -6.46 -15.60
N ALA A 213 5.30 -6.72 -14.38
CA ALA A 213 3.98 -7.27 -14.09
C ALA A 213 2.86 -6.26 -14.41
N ILE A 214 2.99 -5.02 -13.96
CA ILE A 214 2.00 -3.96 -14.17
C ILE A 214 1.83 -3.64 -15.67
N ALA A 215 2.93 -3.56 -16.42
CA ALA A 215 2.90 -3.27 -17.86
C ALA A 215 2.15 -4.33 -18.68
N GLU A 216 1.91 -5.52 -18.11
CA GLU A 216 1.15 -6.61 -18.72
C GLU A 216 -0.26 -6.76 -18.07
N GLY A 217 -0.71 -5.75 -17.34
CA GLY A 217 -2.06 -5.71 -16.75
C GLY A 217 -2.22 -6.56 -15.50
N VAL A 218 -1.14 -6.79 -14.74
CA VAL A 218 -1.20 -7.49 -13.46
C VAL A 218 -1.22 -6.48 -12.33
N GLU A 219 -2.27 -6.49 -11.54
CA GLU A 219 -2.45 -5.64 -10.37
C GLU A 219 -1.69 -6.19 -9.16
N LEU A 220 -1.03 -5.33 -8.40
CA LEU A 220 -0.18 -5.75 -7.29
C LEU A 220 -0.64 -5.18 -5.95
N LEU A 221 -0.89 -6.06 -4.98
CA LEU A 221 -1.04 -5.74 -3.56
C LEU A 221 0.19 -6.24 -2.80
N GLU A 222 0.95 -5.33 -2.24
CA GLU A 222 2.23 -5.61 -1.60
C GLU A 222 2.17 -5.38 -0.09
N LEU A 223 2.44 -6.41 0.71
CA LEU A 223 2.54 -6.27 2.16
C LEU A 223 3.99 -6.08 2.57
N HIS A 224 4.24 -5.01 3.31
CA HIS A 224 5.60 -4.67 3.71
C HIS A 224 5.71 -4.29 5.19
N HIS A 225 6.93 -4.16 5.68
CA HIS A 225 7.20 -3.81 7.06
C HIS A 225 7.56 -2.34 7.20
N ALA A 226 7.17 -1.75 8.34
CA ALA A 226 7.72 -0.47 8.76
C ALA A 226 9.19 -0.64 9.20
N ARG A 227 9.99 0.43 9.07
CA ARG A 227 11.29 0.53 9.73
C ARG A 227 11.10 0.41 11.24
N LYS A 228 12.10 -0.11 11.93
CA LYS A 228 12.13 -0.04 13.38
C LYS A 228 12.12 1.42 13.82
N ALA A 229 11.31 1.75 14.82
CA ALA A 229 11.26 3.12 15.36
C ALA A 229 12.67 3.59 15.70
N THR A 230 12.98 4.84 15.34
CA THR A 230 14.19 5.53 15.78
C THR A 230 14.12 5.82 17.29
N ALA A 231 15.26 6.04 17.94
CA ALA A 231 15.36 6.30 19.39
C ALA A 231 14.46 7.46 19.88
N ASP A 232 14.07 8.37 19.00
CA ASP A 232 13.22 9.54 19.30
C ASP A 232 11.72 9.21 19.40
N GLY A 233 11.32 7.94 19.26
CA GLY A 233 9.92 7.50 19.44
C GLY A 233 8.94 8.10 18.42
N ARG A 234 9.38 8.86 17.44
CA ARG A 234 8.55 9.36 16.35
C ARG A 234 8.16 8.20 15.44
N LYS A 235 6.92 7.77 15.56
CA LYS A 235 6.27 6.96 14.55
C LYS A 235 5.86 7.92 13.45
N GLY A 236 6.76 8.10 12.48
CA GLY A 236 6.49 8.95 11.36
C GLY A 236 5.38 8.35 10.48
N LEU A 237 4.73 9.19 9.75
CA LEU A 237 3.68 8.89 8.79
C LEU A 237 4.18 9.36 7.41
N SER A 238 5.38 8.95 7.07
CA SER A 238 6.06 9.33 5.83
C SER A 238 6.50 8.10 5.05
N LEU A 239 6.82 8.29 3.79
CA LEU A 239 7.40 7.23 2.96
C LEU A 239 8.74 6.72 3.53
N ASP A 240 9.44 7.51 4.34
CA ASP A 240 10.71 7.15 4.97
C ASP A 240 10.53 6.08 6.07
N ASP A 241 9.30 5.89 6.58
CA ASP A 241 9.00 4.86 7.58
C ASP A 241 8.84 3.47 6.97
N VAL A 242 8.77 3.36 5.65
CA VAL A 242 8.76 2.08 4.95
C VAL A 242 10.16 1.47 4.98
N TYR A 243 10.27 0.18 5.32
CA TYR A 243 11.53 -0.52 5.27
C TYR A 243 12.03 -0.63 3.83
N GLY A 244 13.28 -0.31 3.59
CA GLY A 244 13.93 -0.44 2.30
C GLY A 244 14.42 0.88 1.72
N SER A 245 14.86 0.84 0.47
CA SER A 245 15.28 2.02 -0.27
C SER A 245 14.07 2.82 -0.80
N THR A 246 14.29 4.06 -1.17
CA THR A 246 13.27 4.94 -1.74
C THR A 246 12.68 4.41 -3.06
N TRP A 247 13.40 3.57 -3.78
CA TRP A 247 12.93 2.92 -5.01
C TRP A 247 11.65 2.11 -4.81
N ILE A 248 11.48 1.51 -3.62
CA ILE A 248 10.32 0.68 -3.29
C ILE A 248 9.05 1.52 -3.21
N THR A 249 9.12 2.65 -2.51
CA THR A 249 7.97 3.54 -2.33
C THR A 249 7.72 4.46 -3.53
N SER A 250 8.78 4.89 -4.21
CA SER A 250 8.67 5.73 -5.40
C SER A 250 7.95 5.01 -6.53
N GLY A 251 8.25 3.72 -6.73
CA GLY A 251 7.64 2.90 -7.78
C GLY A 251 6.23 2.38 -7.44
N ALA A 252 5.78 2.47 -6.19
CA ALA A 252 4.40 2.10 -5.83
C ALA A 252 3.43 3.22 -6.25
N GLY A 253 2.25 2.86 -6.76
CA GLY A 253 1.19 3.81 -7.05
C GLY A 253 0.60 4.39 -5.77
N SER A 254 0.25 3.52 -4.83
CA SER A 254 -0.24 3.90 -3.51
C SER A 254 0.54 3.25 -2.38
N VAL A 255 0.66 3.96 -1.25
CA VAL A 255 1.31 3.47 -0.02
C VAL A 255 0.39 3.77 1.16
N ILE A 256 -0.13 2.72 1.78
CA ILE A 256 -1.10 2.77 2.87
C ILE A 256 -0.40 2.32 4.16
N ALA A 257 -0.49 3.14 5.20
CA ALA A 257 0.02 2.84 6.53
C ALA A 257 -1.08 2.26 7.43
N ILE A 258 -0.77 1.21 8.19
CA ILE A 258 -1.55 0.82 9.36
C ILE A 258 -0.73 1.20 10.60
N ILE A 259 -1.29 2.08 11.42
CA ILE A 259 -0.63 2.71 12.55
C ILE A 259 -1.26 2.19 13.83
N GLY A 260 -0.47 1.56 14.67
CA GLY A 260 -0.90 0.96 15.94
C GLY A 260 0.21 0.09 16.51
N GLU A 261 -0.02 -0.43 17.71
CA GLU A 261 0.87 -1.40 18.35
C GLU A 261 0.43 -2.83 18.06
N PRO A 262 1.36 -3.79 18.13
CA PRO A 262 1.01 -5.21 18.07
C PRO A 262 -0.04 -5.55 19.15
N GLY A 263 -1.19 -6.06 18.71
CA GLY A 263 -2.26 -6.44 19.64
C GLY A 263 -3.35 -5.41 19.85
N ASP A 264 -3.21 -4.18 19.34
CA ASP A 264 -4.25 -3.16 19.43
C ASP A 264 -5.56 -3.64 18.79
N THR A 265 -6.67 -3.32 19.44
CA THR A 265 -8.03 -3.54 18.91
C THR A 265 -8.52 -2.36 18.07
N SER A 266 -7.79 -1.25 18.09
CA SER A 266 -8.07 -0.07 17.26
C SER A 266 -6.76 0.44 16.65
N VAL A 267 -6.76 0.62 15.34
CA VAL A 267 -5.61 1.13 14.58
C VAL A 267 -6.07 2.31 13.71
N GLU A 268 -5.11 3.10 13.25
CA GLU A 268 -5.38 4.12 12.23
C GLU A 268 -4.90 3.61 10.86
N ILE A 269 -5.71 3.80 9.83
CA ILE A 269 -5.32 3.56 8.43
C ILE A 269 -5.23 4.90 7.72
N ARG A 270 -4.12 5.09 6.99
CA ARG A 270 -3.84 6.33 6.29
C ARG A 270 -3.10 6.08 4.98
N GLY A 271 -3.55 6.73 3.91
CA GLY A 271 -2.77 6.87 2.69
C GLY A 271 -1.62 7.85 2.91
N VAL A 272 -0.40 7.37 2.76
CA VAL A 272 0.83 8.19 2.78
C VAL A 272 1.15 8.67 1.36
N LYS A 273 0.84 7.84 0.39
CA LYS A 273 0.83 8.13 -1.04
C LYS A 273 -0.45 7.50 -1.60
N THR A 274 -1.21 8.24 -2.37
CA THR A 274 -2.47 7.77 -2.95
C THR A 274 -2.55 8.16 -4.41
N ALA A 275 -3.21 7.34 -5.20
CA ALA A 275 -3.42 7.63 -6.62
C ALA A 275 -4.32 8.88 -6.79
N ARG A 276 -5.31 9.06 -5.91
CA ARG A 276 -6.17 10.23 -5.91
C ARG A 276 -6.79 10.49 -4.54
N GLY A 277 -6.88 11.76 -4.18
CA GLY A 277 -7.52 12.23 -2.95
C GLY A 277 -6.83 11.76 -1.68
N ASP A 278 -7.37 12.13 -0.54
CA ASP A 278 -6.84 11.73 0.75
C ASP A 278 -7.56 10.46 1.25
N VAL A 279 -6.83 9.37 1.42
CA VAL A 279 -7.32 8.15 2.05
C VAL A 279 -7.03 8.21 3.56
N GLY A 280 -8.05 8.41 4.34
CA GLY A 280 -7.92 8.56 5.80
C GLY A 280 -7.40 9.96 6.23
N PRO A 281 -6.94 10.12 7.49
CA PRO A 281 -6.87 9.06 8.51
C PRO A 281 -8.25 8.49 8.86
N MET A 282 -8.36 7.18 8.91
CA MET A 282 -9.54 6.51 9.40
C MET A 282 -9.19 5.64 10.61
N ARG A 283 -10.01 5.69 11.66
CA ARG A 283 -9.91 4.77 12.78
C ARG A 283 -10.59 3.47 12.37
N VAL A 284 -9.95 2.37 12.70
CA VAL A 284 -10.41 1.03 12.33
C VAL A 284 -10.35 0.12 13.54
N THR A 285 -11.48 -0.48 13.88
CA THR A 285 -11.55 -1.53 14.88
C THR A 285 -11.11 -2.86 14.27
N VAL A 286 -10.20 -3.55 14.95
CA VAL A 286 -9.65 -4.86 14.53
C VAL A 286 -10.29 -5.96 15.39
N ASP A 287 -11.16 -6.75 14.81
CA ASP A 287 -11.67 -7.96 15.42
C ASP A 287 -10.72 -9.13 15.09
N ARG A 288 -9.88 -9.50 16.06
CA ARG A 288 -8.87 -10.54 15.89
C ARG A 288 -9.45 -11.96 15.92
N GLU A 289 -10.57 -12.13 16.58
CA GLU A 289 -11.26 -13.42 16.66
C GLU A 289 -11.96 -13.73 15.35
N ALA A 290 -12.76 -12.81 14.86
CA ALA A 290 -13.40 -12.90 13.54
C ALA A 290 -12.39 -12.72 12.38
N GLY A 291 -11.20 -12.17 12.65
CA GLY A 291 -10.18 -11.90 11.63
C GLY A 291 -10.60 -10.80 10.66
N THR A 292 -11.37 -9.82 11.11
CA THR A 292 -11.89 -8.74 10.27
C THR A 292 -11.55 -7.37 10.82
N MET A 293 -11.83 -6.34 10.02
CA MET A 293 -11.65 -4.94 10.37
C MET A 293 -12.86 -4.14 9.92
N PHE A 294 -13.25 -3.16 10.73
CA PHE A 294 -14.34 -2.24 10.45
C PHE A 294 -13.85 -0.81 10.59
N ALA A 295 -14.09 0.01 9.58
CA ALA A 295 -13.92 1.45 9.77
C ALA A 295 -14.89 1.91 10.83
N ASP A 296 -14.40 2.62 11.84
CA ASP A 296 -15.27 3.27 12.80
C ASP A 296 -16.13 4.26 12.00
N THR A 297 -17.43 4.24 12.19
CA THR A 297 -18.32 5.23 11.60
C THR A 297 -18.00 6.58 12.21
N VAL A 298 -17.10 7.30 11.55
CA VAL A 298 -16.87 8.71 11.85
C VAL A 298 -18.09 9.42 11.32
N PRO A 299 -18.90 10.11 12.16
CA PRO A 299 -20.06 10.81 11.68
C PRO A 299 -19.63 11.82 10.62
N SER A 300 -20.35 11.88 9.51
CA SER A 300 -20.10 12.93 8.51
C SER A 300 -20.36 14.31 9.12
N VAL A 301 -19.83 15.35 8.52
CA VAL A 301 -20.12 16.74 8.91
C VAL A 301 -21.64 16.98 8.95
N VAL A 302 -22.37 16.39 8.03
CA VAL A 302 -23.84 16.47 7.96
C VAL A 302 -24.49 15.73 9.16
N ASP A 303 -23.97 14.53 9.50
CA ASP A 303 -24.48 13.76 10.65
C ASP A 303 -24.26 14.50 11.97
N VAL A 304 -23.08 15.12 12.13
CA VAL A 304 -22.76 15.94 13.30
C VAL A 304 -23.69 17.14 13.41
N LEU A 305 -24.05 17.76 12.31
CA LEU A 305 -24.96 18.92 12.30
C LEU A 305 -26.43 18.53 12.45
N ARG A 306 -26.79 17.26 12.23
CA ARG A 306 -28.19 16.80 12.32
C ARG A 306 -28.69 16.88 13.77
N GLY A 307 -29.74 17.66 13.98
CA GLY A 307 -30.32 17.89 15.31
C GLY A 307 -29.49 18.81 16.23
N GLN A 308 -28.45 19.43 15.69
CA GLN A 308 -27.62 20.41 16.39
C GLN A 308 -27.94 21.83 15.89
N GLY A 309 -27.72 22.81 16.75
CA GLY A 309 -27.70 24.22 16.33
C GLY A 309 -26.45 24.56 15.52
N ALA A 310 -26.21 25.84 15.28
CA ALA A 310 -25.02 26.29 14.56
C ALA A 310 -23.74 26.02 15.36
N LEU A 311 -22.79 25.31 14.79
CA LEU A 311 -21.51 24.93 15.40
C LEU A 311 -20.33 25.53 14.66
N LEU A 312 -19.26 25.85 15.38
CA LEU A 312 -17.98 26.29 14.82
C LEU A 312 -17.26 25.10 14.14
N ALA A 313 -16.55 25.37 13.05
CA ALA A 313 -15.79 24.34 12.32
C ALA A 313 -14.83 23.51 13.20
N LYS A 314 -14.26 24.12 14.25
CA LYS A 314 -13.42 23.40 15.23
C LYS A 314 -14.23 22.40 16.05
N VAL A 315 -15.41 22.79 16.51
CA VAL A 315 -16.32 21.93 17.29
C VAL A 315 -16.82 20.77 16.41
N ILE A 316 -17.22 21.08 15.17
CA ILE A 316 -17.61 20.05 14.19
C ILE A 316 -16.45 19.08 13.96
N SER A 317 -15.23 19.57 13.76
CA SER A 317 -14.05 18.73 13.61
C SER A 317 -13.80 17.85 14.85
N GLN A 318 -13.98 18.36 16.07
CA GLN A 318 -13.87 17.58 17.30
C GLN A 318 -14.91 16.46 17.36
N LEU A 319 -16.16 16.75 17.03
CA LEU A 319 -17.24 15.77 17.01
C LEU A 319 -17.07 14.73 15.91
N VAL A 320 -16.66 15.14 14.70
CA VAL A 320 -16.31 14.25 13.60
C VAL A 320 -15.20 13.29 14.03
N HIS A 321 -14.17 13.76 14.69
CA HIS A 321 -13.03 12.92 15.11
C HIS A 321 -13.20 12.26 16.48
N GLY A 322 -14.32 12.50 17.17
CA GLY A 322 -14.62 11.90 18.49
C GLY A 322 -13.56 12.22 19.57
N ARG A 323 -12.93 13.41 19.52
CA ARG A 323 -11.86 13.81 20.45
C ARG A 323 -11.81 15.32 20.66
N ASP A 324 -11.43 15.75 21.85
CA ASP A 324 -11.40 17.17 22.24
C ASP A 324 -10.25 17.96 21.57
N SER A 325 -9.15 17.28 21.22
CA SER A 325 -8.01 17.91 20.58
C SER A 325 -7.92 17.54 19.11
N VAL A 326 -8.01 18.52 18.23
CA VAL A 326 -7.86 18.39 16.77
C VAL A 326 -6.77 19.33 16.26
N SER A 327 -6.03 18.90 15.25
CA SER A 327 -4.98 19.70 14.62
C SER A 327 -5.58 20.82 13.75
N ASN A 328 -4.78 21.86 13.49
CA ASN A 328 -5.18 22.92 12.56
C ASN A 328 -5.47 22.40 11.15
N ALA A 329 -4.78 21.34 10.72
CA ALA A 329 -5.00 20.72 9.42
C ALA A 329 -6.38 20.04 9.33
N GLU A 330 -6.81 19.35 10.39
CA GLU A 330 -8.14 18.72 10.49
C GLU A 330 -9.25 19.77 10.48
N VAL A 331 -9.10 20.82 11.27
CA VAL A 331 -10.04 21.94 11.27
C VAL A 331 -10.13 22.61 9.88
N ALA A 332 -9.00 22.79 9.21
CA ALA A 332 -8.99 23.35 7.87
C ALA A 332 -9.66 22.43 6.83
N ARG A 333 -9.51 21.10 6.97
CA ARG A 333 -10.21 20.11 6.13
C ARG A 333 -11.72 20.19 6.35
N THR A 334 -12.17 20.11 7.59
CA THR A 334 -13.59 20.27 7.96
C THR A 334 -14.16 21.59 7.42
N ARG A 335 -13.41 22.68 7.48
CA ARG A 335 -13.85 23.97 6.93
C ARG A 335 -14.03 23.92 5.41
N ARG A 336 -13.08 23.32 4.67
CA ARG A 336 -13.21 23.16 3.20
C ARG A 336 -14.45 22.33 2.82
N GLU A 337 -14.72 21.28 3.58
CA GLU A 337 -15.92 20.46 3.37
C GLU A 337 -17.20 21.26 3.65
N LEU A 338 -17.26 21.99 4.76
CA LEU A 338 -18.37 22.89 5.10
C LEU A 338 -18.62 23.95 4.03
N GLU A 339 -17.56 24.53 3.46
CA GLU A 339 -17.69 25.49 2.35
C GLU A 339 -18.26 24.87 1.08
N LYS A 340 -17.82 23.64 0.74
CA LYS A 340 -18.42 22.87 -0.38
C LYS A 340 -19.91 22.59 -0.14
N LEU A 341 -20.26 22.12 1.05
CA LEU A 341 -21.65 21.85 1.44
C LEU A 341 -22.51 23.13 1.47
N SER A 342 -21.93 24.26 1.87
CA SER A 342 -22.58 25.56 1.82
C SER A 342 -22.83 26.04 0.39
N THR A 343 -21.88 25.84 -0.51
CA THR A 343 -22.06 26.14 -1.94
C THR A 343 -23.16 25.25 -2.57
N ALA A 344 -23.27 24.01 -2.10
CA ALA A 344 -24.33 23.07 -2.53
C ALA A 344 -25.68 23.31 -1.86
N GLY A 345 -25.80 24.29 -0.96
CA GLY A 345 -27.06 24.60 -0.26
C GLY A 345 -27.46 23.59 0.84
N VAL A 346 -26.56 22.70 1.21
CA VAL A 346 -26.78 21.69 2.27
C VAL A 346 -26.54 22.26 3.66
N VAL A 347 -25.63 23.22 3.78
CA VAL A 347 -25.19 23.85 5.04
C VAL A 347 -25.26 25.35 4.89
N GLU A 348 -25.76 26.02 5.93
CA GLU A 348 -25.79 27.48 6.01
C GLU A 348 -24.66 28.02 6.89
N ARG A 349 -24.12 29.15 6.47
CA ARG A 349 -23.08 29.91 7.22
C ARG A 349 -23.78 30.93 8.11
N MET A 350 -23.51 30.86 9.40
CA MET A 350 -24.05 31.74 10.43
C MET A 350 -22.93 32.62 11.02
N PRO A 351 -22.91 33.92 10.78
CA PRO A 351 -21.96 34.80 11.45
C PRO A 351 -22.30 34.88 12.95
N ILE A 352 -21.30 34.67 13.81
CA ILE A 352 -21.42 34.86 15.23
C ILE A 352 -20.63 36.12 15.56
N THR A 353 -21.33 37.17 15.94
CA THR A 353 -20.72 38.44 16.39
C THR A 353 -20.09 38.26 17.77
N ALA A 354 -18.81 38.56 17.89
CA ALA A 354 -18.13 38.48 19.19
C ALA A 354 -18.56 39.65 20.08
N THR A 355 -19.20 39.34 21.19
CA THR A 355 -19.43 40.32 22.26
C THR A 355 -18.11 40.65 22.96
N GLY A 356 -17.62 41.89 22.83
CA GLY A 356 -16.43 42.32 23.57
C GLY A 356 -15.13 42.46 22.76
N GLY A 357 -15.19 42.82 21.47
CA GLY A 357 -14.00 43.18 20.65
C GLY A 357 -13.19 42.01 20.07
N GLY A 358 -13.78 40.83 20.01
CA GLY A 358 -13.18 39.67 19.34
C GLY A 358 -13.47 39.64 17.84
N VAL A 359 -12.76 38.75 17.13
CA VAL A 359 -12.97 38.54 15.68
C VAL A 359 -14.29 37.78 15.47
N ASP A 360 -15.10 38.21 14.49
CA ASP A 360 -16.30 37.50 14.04
C ASP A 360 -15.97 36.09 13.62
N ARG A 361 -16.76 35.14 14.08
CA ARG A 361 -16.59 33.71 13.77
C ARG A 361 -17.73 33.21 12.90
N ILE A 362 -17.47 32.26 12.04
CA ILE A 362 -18.49 31.59 11.24
C ILE A 362 -18.81 30.25 11.89
N ALA A 363 -20.09 30.09 12.24
CA ALA A 363 -20.65 28.78 12.55
C ALA A 363 -21.44 28.24 11.35
N TYR A 364 -21.73 26.97 11.37
CA TYR A 364 -22.42 26.25 10.30
C TYR A 364 -23.59 25.45 10.90
N ARG A 365 -24.72 25.43 10.19
CA ARG A 365 -25.87 24.57 10.51
C ARG A 365 -26.39 23.90 9.23
N LEU A 366 -27.19 22.88 9.35
CA LEU A 366 -27.91 22.35 8.20
C LEU A 366 -28.88 23.41 7.67
N ALA A 367 -28.95 23.54 6.36
CA ALA A 367 -29.98 24.35 5.72
C ALA A 367 -31.34 23.72 6.01
N GLU A 368 -32.34 24.55 6.35
CA GLU A 368 -33.70 24.07 6.49
C GLU A 368 -34.18 23.57 5.11
N PRO A 369 -34.90 22.42 5.05
CA PRO A 369 -35.55 22.04 3.80
C PRO A 369 -36.43 23.22 3.34
N LEU A 370 -36.31 23.62 2.08
CA LEU A 370 -37.25 24.57 1.47
C LEU A 370 -38.64 23.92 1.56
N GLU A 371 -39.42 24.25 2.60
CA GLU A 371 -40.83 23.89 2.63
C GLU A 371 -41.56 24.69 1.54
N GLY A 372 -41.93 24.00 0.48
CA GLY A 372 -42.88 24.47 -0.53
C GLY A 372 -42.26 24.98 -1.84
N LEU A 373 -41.97 24.09 -2.73
CA LEU A 373 -42.21 24.28 -4.17
C LEU A 373 -42.84 23.00 -4.73
#